data_7c0c28f94c3ee439630f3507d7f988b7
#
_entry.id   7c0c28f94c3ee439630f3507d7f988b7
#
_cell.length_a   1.000
_cell.length_b   1.000
_cell.length_c   1.000
_cell.angle_alpha   90.00
_cell.angle_beta   90.00
_cell.angle_gamma   90.00
#
_symmetry.space_group_name_H-M   'P 1'
#
loop_
_entity.id
_entity.type
_entity.pdbx_description
1 polymer ?
#
loop_
_entity_poly.entity_id
_entity_poly.type
_entity_poly.pdbx_seq_one_letter_code
_entity_poly.pdbx_strand_id
1 'polypeptide(L)'
;AQGDKEKARAILAQYSENSASKKADREIVAGVVSSYVHSNGTIGVLLELGCETDFVAKNEEFVALAKDLAMHVCAMSPTSINNEDGLGEETALLKQAFIKSPDMTVEQRLAGAIQKFGENTKVTRFTRYSIA
;
A
#
# COMPACT_ATOMS: atom_id res chain seq x y z
N ALA A 1 17.74 22.01 -12.26
CA ALA A 1 16.40 21.92 -12.36
C ALA A 1 15.84 20.51 -12.27
N GLN A 2 15.90 19.68 -13.33
CA GLN A 2 15.30 18.34 -13.25
C GLN A 2 16.06 17.41 -12.30
N GLY A 3 17.40 17.49 -12.26
CA GLY A 3 18.21 16.71 -11.32
C GLY A 3 17.95 17.08 -9.87
N ASP A 4 17.65 18.34 -9.56
CA ASP A 4 17.36 18.80 -8.20
C ASP A 4 16.01 18.24 -7.71
N LYS A 5 15.03 18.12 -8.59
CA LYS A 5 13.75 17.52 -8.27
C LYS A 5 13.88 16.02 -7.94
N GLU A 6 14.71 15.32 -8.69
CA GLU A 6 14.98 13.89 -8.45
C GLU A 6 15.68 13.69 -7.11
N LYS A 7 16.67 14.53 -6.78
CA LYS A 7 17.36 14.47 -5.49
C LYS A 7 16.39 14.74 -4.34
N ALA A 8 15.51 15.73 -4.46
CA ALA A 8 14.50 16.04 -3.44
C ALA A 8 13.55 14.88 -3.21
N ARG A 9 13.10 14.21 -4.27
CA ARG A 9 12.23 13.02 -4.15
C ARG A 9 12.94 11.87 -3.44
N ALA A 10 14.20 11.62 -3.76
CA ALA A 10 14.98 10.56 -3.13
C ALA A 10 15.16 10.82 -1.63
N ILE A 11 15.44 12.07 -1.23
CA ILE A 11 15.57 12.45 0.17
C ILE A 11 14.25 12.28 0.93
N LEU A 12 13.13 12.71 0.35
CA LEU A 12 11.82 12.57 0.94
C LEU A 12 11.41 11.10 1.10
N ALA A 13 11.67 10.28 0.08
CA ALA A 13 11.37 8.85 0.14
C ALA A 13 12.19 8.17 1.23
N GLN A 14 13.48 8.48 1.36
CA GLN A 14 14.33 7.92 2.40
C GLN A 14 13.88 8.35 3.79
N TYR A 15 13.49 9.60 3.97
CA TYR A 15 12.96 10.10 5.24
C TYR A 15 11.68 9.34 5.65
N SER A 16 10.77 9.14 4.70
CA SER A 16 9.53 8.38 4.94
C SER A 16 9.82 6.93 5.32
N GLU A 17 10.76 6.27 4.65
CA GLU A 17 11.15 4.90 4.95
C GLU A 17 11.74 4.78 6.35
N ASN A 18 12.59 5.72 6.76
CA ASN A 18 13.17 5.72 8.10
C ASN A 18 12.11 5.93 9.17
N SER A 19 11.16 6.84 8.94
CA SER A 19 10.04 7.08 9.85
C SER A 19 9.15 5.83 9.96
N ALA A 20 8.89 5.17 8.84
CA ALA A 20 8.11 3.93 8.80
C ALA A 20 8.81 2.82 9.59
N SER A 21 10.14 2.66 9.45
CA SER A 21 10.90 1.67 10.20
C SER A 21 10.76 1.83 11.70
N LYS A 22 10.79 3.07 12.19
CA LYS A 22 10.65 3.35 13.62
C LYS A 22 9.27 2.98 14.17
N LYS A 23 8.24 2.97 13.32
CA LYS A 23 6.85 2.70 13.71
C LYS A 23 6.40 1.28 13.35
N ALA A 24 7.24 0.51 12.65
CA ALA A 24 6.85 -0.82 12.11
C ALA A 24 6.48 -1.84 13.19
N ASP A 25 7.01 -1.68 14.41
CA ASP A 25 6.74 -2.61 15.52
C ASP A 25 5.48 -2.27 16.31
N ARG A 26 4.81 -1.15 16.00
CA ARG A 26 3.58 -0.78 16.69
C ARG A 26 2.44 -1.68 16.27
N GLU A 27 1.60 -2.05 17.23
CA GLU A 27 0.54 -3.01 17.02
C GLU A 27 -0.58 -2.48 16.12
N ILE A 28 -0.98 -3.29 15.14
CA ILE A 28 -2.12 -3.02 14.27
C ILE A 28 -3.37 -3.56 14.95
N VAL A 29 -4.27 -2.68 15.38
CA VAL A 29 -5.50 -3.06 16.09
C VAL A 29 -6.76 -2.45 15.46
N ALA A 30 -6.59 -1.66 14.40
CA ALA A 30 -7.68 -1.00 13.69
C ALA A 30 -7.42 -1.05 12.19
N GLY A 31 -8.34 -0.55 11.40
CA GLY A 31 -8.18 -0.51 9.95
C GLY A 31 -9.50 -0.50 9.21
N VAL A 32 -9.41 -0.68 7.89
CA VAL A 32 -10.57 -0.78 7.01
C VAL A 32 -10.40 -1.95 6.06
N VAL A 33 -11.53 -2.51 5.64
CA VAL A 33 -11.59 -3.43 4.52
C VAL A 33 -12.11 -2.65 3.32
N SER A 34 -11.37 -2.66 2.23
CA SER A 34 -11.79 -2.01 0.99
C SER A 34 -12.00 -3.07 -0.09
N SER A 35 -12.87 -2.77 -1.04
CA SER A 35 -13.17 -3.66 -2.15
C SER A 35 -13.04 -2.94 -3.46
N TYR A 36 -12.72 -3.71 -4.50
CA TYR A 36 -12.74 -3.23 -5.88
C TYR A 36 -13.24 -4.34 -6.77
N VAL A 37 -14.25 -4.05 -7.57
CA VAL A 37 -14.75 -4.99 -8.58
C VAL A 37 -14.56 -4.30 -9.92
N HIS A 38 -13.84 -4.98 -10.83
CA HIS A 38 -13.61 -4.42 -12.17
C HIS A 38 -14.92 -4.30 -12.94
N SER A 39 -14.99 -3.32 -13.86
CA SER A 39 -16.23 -2.88 -14.51
C SER A 39 -17.09 -3.99 -15.12
N ASN A 40 -16.46 -5.08 -15.60
CA ASN A 40 -17.17 -6.23 -16.18
C ASN A 40 -17.57 -7.29 -15.15
N GLY A 41 -17.21 -7.12 -13.88
CA GLY A 41 -17.56 -8.04 -12.81
C GLY A 41 -16.76 -9.35 -12.78
N THR A 42 -15.72 -9.48 -13.59
CA THR A 42 -14.95 -10.74 -13.69
C THR A 42 -13.76 -10.82 -12.74
N ILE A 43 -13.36 -9.70 -12.14
CA ILE A 43 -12.26 -9.63 -11.19
C ILE A 43 -12.73 -8.83 -9.98
N GLY A 44 -12.52 -9.37 -8.79
CA GLY A 44 -12.85 -8.69 -7.55
C GLY A 44 -11.75 -8.82 -6.52
N VAL A 45 -11.58 -7.80 -5.68
CA VAL A 45 -10.56 -7.72 -4.64
C VAL A 45 -11.17 -7.27 -3.34
N LEU A 46 -10.77 -7.91 -2.25
CA LEU A 46 -10.93 -7.40 -0.89
C LEU A 46 -9.53 -7.20 -0.32
N LEU A 47 -9.32 -6.06 0.34
CA LEU A 47 -8.02 -5.71 0.90
C LEU A 47 -8.23 -5.09 2.28
N GLU A 48 -7.42 -5.52 3.24
CA GLU A 48 -7.40 -5.02 4.59
C GLU A 48 -6.21 -4.09 4.78
N LEU A 49 -6.46 -2.81 5.07
CA LEU A 49 -5.41 -1.85 5.40
C LEU A 49 -5.52 -1.56 6.89
N GLY A 50 -4.46 -1.91 7.63
CA GLY A 50 -4.42 -1.81 9.08
C GLY A 50 -3.70 -0.56 9.56
N CYS A 51 -4.11 -0.07 10.72
CA CYS A 51 -3.49 1.05 11.43
C CYS A 51 -3.62 0.83 12.94
N GLU A 52 -3.21 1.82 13.74
CA GLU A 52 -3.19 1.67 15.20
C GLU A 52 -4.49 2.10 15.86
N THR A 53 -5.22 3.10 15.30
CA THR A 53 -6.42 3.65 15.92
C THR A 53 -7.58 3.74 14.95
N ASP A 54 -8.81 3.68 15.49
CA ASP A 54 -10.02 3.94 14.72
C ASP A 54 -10.07 5.37 14.18
N PHE A 55 -9.40 6.29 14.83
CA PHE A 55 -9.33 7.68 14.37
C PHE A 55 -8.71 7.77 12.97
N VAL A 56 -7.58 7.09 12.77
CA VAL A 56 -6.94 7.04 11.45
C VAL A 56 -7.76 6.20 10.48
N ALA A 57 -8.33 5.08 10.94
CA ALA A 57 -9.15 4.21 10.08
C ALA A 57 -10.34 4.93 9.45
N LYS A 58 -10.88 5.96 10.12
CA LYS A 58 -12.01 6.76 9.63
C LYS A 58 -11.59 7.96 8.78
N ASN A 59 -10.30 8.25 8.69
CA ASN A 59 -9.79 9.36 7.90
C ASN A 59 -10.05 9.11 6.41
N GLU A 60 -10.60 10.09 5.71
CA GLU A 60 -10.95 9.97 4.30
C GLU A 60 -9.76 9.60 3.42
N GLU A 61 -8.58 10.14 3.71
CA GLU A 61 -7.37 9.84 2.94
C GLU A 61 -6.88 8.41 3.18
N PHE A 62 -7.04 7.90 4.40
CA PHE A 62 -6.71 6.51 4.71
C PHE A 62 -7.65 5.55 3.96
N VAL A 63 -8.95 5.84 3.98
CA VAL A 63 -9.95 5.05 3.26
C VAL A 63 -9.69 5.08 1.75
N ALA A 64 -9.34 6.24 1.20
CA ALA A 64 -9.01 6.39 -0.21
C ALA A 64 -7.75 5.60 -0.58
N LEU A 65 -6.74 5.58 0.29
CA LEU A 65 -5.53 4.77 0.08
C LEU A 65 -5.87 3.28 0.02
N ALA A 66 -6.72 2.80 0.93
CA ALA A 66 -7.16 1.40 0.92
C ALA A 66 -7.82 1.03 -0.41
N LYS A 67 -8.65 1.91 -0.95
CA LYS A 67 -9.31 1.70 -2.24
C LYS A 67 -8.31 1.69 -3.38
N ASP A 68 -7.35 2.61 -3.38
CA ASP A 68 -6.30 2.66 -4.40
C ASP A 68 -5.45 1.39 -4.39
N LEU A 69 -5.18 0.86 -3.20
CA LEU A 69 -4.44 -0.39 -3.06
C LEU A 69 -5.26 -1.59 -3.56
N ALA A 70 -6.56 -1.61 -3.31
CA ALA A 70 -7.44 -2.67 -3.85
C ALA A 70 -7.44 -2.63 -5.38
N MET A 71 -7.50 -1.44 -5.99
CA MET A 71 -7.39 -1.27 -7.44
C MET A 71 -6.03 -1.77 -7.95
N HIS A 72 -4.95 -1.48 -7.23
CA HIS A 72 -3.61 -1.95 -7.58
C HIS A 72 -3.55 -3.47 -7.59
N VAL A 73 -4.10 -4.13 -6.57
CA VAL A 73 -4.13 -5.60 -6.50
C VAL A 73 -4.90 -6.18 -7.69
N CYS A 74 -6.01 -5.56 -8.05
CA CYS A 74 -6.78 -5.98 -9.21
C CYS A 74 -5.96 -5.92 -10.50
N ALA A 75 -5.24 -4.83 -10.71
CA ALA A 75 -4.48 -4.57 -11.94
C ALA A 75 -3.17 -5.36 -12.01
N MET A 76 -2.45 -5.49 -10.90
CA MET A 76 -1.09 -6.04 -10.87
C MET A 76 -1.01 -7.49 -10.40
N SER A 77 -2.10 -8.03 -9.86
CA SER A 77 -2.20 -9.44 -9.46
C SER A 77 -1.04 -9.95 -8.60
N PRO A 78 -0.68 -9.26 -7.50
CA PRO A 78 0.37 -9.76 -6.62
C PRO A 78 -0.07 -11.07 -5.96
N THR A 79 0.89 -11.95 -5.65
CA THR A 79 0.63 -13.22 -5.00
C THR A 79 1.05 -13.24 -3.52
N SER A 80 1.82 -12.23 -3.12
CA SER A 80 2.30 -12.09 -1.74
C SER A 80 2.33 -10.62 -1.36
N ILE A 81 2.49 -10.35 -0.07
CA ILE A 81 2.68 -8.98 0.42
C ILE A 81 4.15 -8.59 0.31
N ASN A 82 5.06 -9.41 0.82
CA ASN A 82 6.49 -9.11 0.83
C ASN A 82 7.33 -10.34 0.47
N ASN A 83 6.91 -11.06 -0.57
CA ASN A 83 7.61 -12.25 -1.08
C ASN A 83 7.65 -13.42 -0.08
N GLU A 84 6.70 -13.51 0.82
CA GLU A 84 6.60 -14.60 1.80
C GLU A 84 6.31 -15.96 1.16
N ASP A 85 5.78 -15.97 -0.08
CA ASP A 85 5.55 -17.20 -0.84
C ASP A 85 6.78 -17.67 -1.63
N GLY A 86 7.85 -16.86 -1.67
CA GLY A 86 9.09 -17.19 -2.37
C GLY A 86 9.02 -17.15 -3.89
N LEU A 87 7.92 -16.66 -4.47
CA LEU A 87 7.74 -16.63 -5.93
C LEU A 87 8.46 -15.48 -6.63
N GLY A 88 9.04 -14.54 -5.87
CA GLY A 88 9.84 -13.45 -6.39
C GLY A 88 9.27 -12.07 -6.06
N GLU A 89 10.13 -11.06 -6.16
CA GLU A 89 9.76 -9.68 -5.86
C GLU A 89 8.75 -9.11 -6.85
N GLU A 90 8.73 -9.60 -8.08
CA GLU A 90 7.82 -9.13 -9.14
C GLU A 90 6.35 -9.32 -8.77
N THR A 91 6.05 -10.35 -7.98
CA THR A 91 4.69 -10.65 -7.52
C THR A 91 4.47 -10.28 -6.06
N ALA A 92 5.43 -9.62 -5.42
CA ALA A 92 5.29 -9.10 -4.07
C ALA A 92 4.67 -7.70 -4.11
N LEU A 93 3.52 -7.54 -3.47
CA LEU A 93 2.77 -6.27 -3.48
C LEU A 93 3.66 -5.07 -3.16
N LEU A 94 4.45 -5.16 -2.09
CA LEU A 94 5.27 -4.03 -1.62
C LEU A 94 6.35 -3.62 -2.62
N LYS A 95 6.79 -4.53 -3.47
CA LYS A 95 7.87 -4.27 -4.44
C LYS A 95 7.36 -3.80 -5.80
N GLN A 96 6.07 -3.88 -6.05
CA GLN A 96 5.48 -3.45 -7.32
C GLN A 96 5.39 -1.93 -7.41
N ALA A 97 5.56 -1.38 -8.62
CA ALA A 97 5.33 0.03 -8.87
C ALA A 97 3.84 0.34 -8.64
N PHE A 98 3.55 1.35 -7.83
CA PHE A 98 2.18 1.70 -7.48
C PHE A 98 1.44 2.27 -8.69
N ILE A 99 0.28 1.71 -9.04
CA ILE A 99 -0.41 2.09 -10.29
C ILE A 99 -0.82 3.57 -10.34
N LYS A 100 -1.11 4.18 -9.20
CA LYS A 100 -1.49 5.60 -9.13
C LYS A 100 -0.28 6.54 -9.19
N SER A 101 0.91 6.05 -8.89
CA SER A 101 2.15 6.82 -8.89
C SER A 101 3.31 5.89 -9.22
N PRO A 102 3.51 5.54 -10.52
CA PRO A 102 4.48 4.50 -10.91
C PRO A 102 5.94 4.84 -10.64
N ASP A 103 6.24 6.06 -10.25
CA ASP A 103 7.58 6.49 -9.83
C ASP A 103 7.94 6.04 -8.42
N MET A 104 7.00 5.42 -7.70
CA MET A 104 7.24 4.85 -6.38
C MET A 104 6.67 3.44 -6.29
N THR A 105 7.19 2.65 -5.35
CA THR A 105 6.64 1.33 -5.04
C THR A 105 5.49 1.45 -4.06
N VAL A 106 4.70 0.37 -3.93
CA VAL A 106 3.66 0.29 -2.91
C VAL A 106 4.25 0.48 -1.50
N GLU A 107 5.43 -0.11 -1.24
CA GLU A 107 6.13 0.06 0.04
C GLU A 107 6.43 1.52 0.34
N GLN A 108 6.93 2.26 -0.65
CA GLN A 108 7.21 3.69 -0.51
C GLN A 108 5.93 4.50 -0.29
N ARG A 109 4.84 4.13 -0.97
CA ARG A 109 3.56 4.79 -0.76
C ARG A 109 3.05 4.58 0.67
N LEU A 110 3.20 3.37 1.21
CA LEU A 110 2.81 3.07 2.59
C LEU A 110 3.71 3.79 3.59
N ALA A 111 5.01 3.88 3.32
CA ALA A 111 5.94 4.64 4.17
C ALA A 111 5.52 6.11 4.27
N GLY A 112 5.09 6.69 3.15
CA GLY A 112 4.56 8.06 3.14
C GLY A 112 3.28 8.20 3.97
N ALA A 113 2.41 7.20 3.95
CA ALA A 113 1.20 7.17 4.75
C ALA A 113 1.52 7.09 6.24
N ILE A 114 2.47 6.24 6.63
CA ILE A 114 2.93 6.12 8.02
C ILE A 114 3.43 7.47 8.53
N GLN A 115 4.23 8.16 7.71
CA GLN A 115 4.74 9.49 8.06
C GLN A 115 3.60 10.50 8.24
N LYS A 116 2.64 10.49 7.31
CA LYS A 116 1.53 11.43 7.29
C LYS A 116 0.58 11.24 8.47
N PHE A 117 0.17 10.00 8.74
CA PHE A 117 -0.79 9.69 9.80
C PHE A 117 -0.14 9.54 11.17
N GLY A 118 1.18 9.35 11.22
CA GLY A 118 1.89 9.17 12.48
C GLY A 118 1.68 7.80 13.12
N GLU A 119 1.11 6.84 12.38
CA GLU A 119 0.79 5.50 12.87
C GLU A 119 1.32 4.44 11.93
N ASN A 120 1.66 3.26 12.48
CA ASN A 120 1.96 2.10 11.66
C ASN A 120 0.78 1.81 10.73
N THR A 121 1.07 1.61 9.45
CA THR A 121 0.07 1.40 8.41
C THR A 121 0.59 0.31 7.49
N LYS A 122 -0.16 -0.76 7.34
CA LYS A 122 0.26 -1.85 6.45
C LYS A 122 -0.93 -2.62 5.90
N VAL A 123 -0.73 -3.23 4.74
CA VAL A 123 -1.67 -4.21 4.20
C VAL A 123 -1.50 -5.49 5.02
N THR A 124 -2.54 -5.90 5.71
CA THR A 124 -2.49 -7.08 6.56
C THR A 124 -2.89 -8.34 5.79
N ARG A 125 -3.79 -8.20 4.84
CA ARG A 125 -4.14 -9.29 3.92
C ARG A 125 -4.95 -8.74 2.74
N PHE A 126 -4.98 -9.52 1.66
CA PHE A 126 -5.87 -9.26 0.53
C PHE A 126 -6.25 -10.59 -0.12
N THR A 127 -7.33 -10.55 -0.88
CA THR A 127 -7.72 -11.65 -1.74
C THR A 127 -8.18 -11.11 -3.09
N ARG A 128 -7.88 -11.85 -4.15
CA ARG A 128 -8.23 -11.48 -5.52
C ARG A 128 -8.86 -12.69 -6.19
N TYR A 129 -10.06 -12.49 -6.71
CA TYR A 129 -10.75 -13.50 -7.51
C TYR A 129 -10.80 -13.05 -8.96
N SER A 130 -10.57 -13.97 -9.86
CA SER A 130 -10.68 -13.74 -11.30
C SER A 130 -11.25 -14.98 -11.96
N ILE A 131 -12.28 -14.80 -12.79
CA ILE A 131 -12.86 -15.89 -13.56
C ILE A 131 -12.46 -15.80 -15.04
N ALA A 132 -11.64 -14.82 -15.34
CA ALA A 132 -11.17 -14.62 -16.72
C ALA A 132 -9.91 -15.45 -17.03
#